data_0c49c5adc952ce5c3ae1f27d46e74382
#
_entry.id   0c49c5adc952ce5c3ae1f27d46e74382
#
_cell.length_a   1.000
_cell.length_b   1.000
_cell.length_c   1.000
_cell.angle_alpha   90.00
_cell.angle_beta   90.00
_cell.angle_gamma   90.00
#
_symmetry.space_group_name_H-M   'P 1'
#
loop_
_entity.id
_entity.type
_entity.pdbx_description
1 polymer ?
#
loop_
_entity_poly.entity_id
_entity_poly.type
_entity_poly.pdbx_seq_one_letter_code
_entity_poly.pdbx_strand_id
1 'polypeptide(L)'
;AFGALVQSAVACPAQCSCSGTDVHCNSKSLASVPAGIPTNAKSLNFNYNQITKLEPGVFDSLTLLTYLDLSNNQLTALPEGVFDKLTQLTHLVLYNNQLKSVPRGAFDNLKSLTHIWLFNNPWDCACSDILYLSRWISQHPGVVRKSDWNVDPDQARCSGTNTPVRAVT
;
A
#
# COMPACT_ATOMS: atom_id res chain seq x y z
N ALA A 1 -13.21 -38.52 -28.33
CA ALA A 1 -12.41 -38.24 -27.13
C ALA A 1 -12.59 -36.78 -26.77
N PHE A 2 -13.44 -36.49 -25.78
CA PHE A 2 -13.58 -35.16 -25.21
C PHE A 2 -12.38 -34.91 -24.29
N GLY A 3 -11.43 -34.11 -24.74
CA GLY A 3 -10.37 -33.61 -23.86
C GLY A 3 -11.02 -32.71 -22.81
N ALA A 4 -11.01 -33.12 -21.56
CA ALA A 4 -11.37 -32.23 -20.46
C ALA A 4 -10.40 -31.05 -20.49
N LEU A 5 -10.91 -29.84 -20.75
CA LEU A 5 -10.19 -28.62 -20.48
C LEU A 5 -9.94 -28.56 -18.96
N VAL A 6 -8.73 -28.95 -18.56
CA VAL A 6 -8.28 -28.69 -17.19
C VAL A 6 -8.07 -27.18 -17.10
N GLN A 7 -9.08 -26.47 -16.60
CA GLN A 7 -8.85 -25.12 -16.12
C GLN A 7 -7.87 -25.26 -14.95
N SER A 8 -6.61 -24.83 -15.18
CA SER A 8 -5.68 -24.69 -14.07
C SER A 8 -6.29 -23.71 -13.10
N ALA A 9 -6.65 -24.16 -11.90
CA ALA A 9 -7.05 -23.26 -10.83
C ALA A 9 -5.93 -22.22 -10.63
N VAL A 10 -6.28 -20.95 -10.55
CA VAL A 10 -5.33 -19.88 -10.22
C VAL A 10 -4.75 -20.22 -8.85
N ALA A 11 -3.44 -20.49 -8.82
CA ALA A 11 -2.77 -20.93 -7.60
C ALA A 11 -2.71 -19.79 -6.60
N CYS A 12 -3.13 -20.06 -5.36
CA CYS A 12 -2.95 -19.17 -4.22
C CYS A 12 -1.60 -19.47 -3.57
N PRO A 13 -0.80 -18.46 -3.14
CA PRO A 13 0.41 -18.75 -2.37
C PRO A 13 0.12 -19.62 -1.16
N ALA A 14 1.05 -20.54 -0.84
CA ALA A 14 0.83 -21.52 0.23
C ALA A 14 0.58 -20.87 1.60
N GLN A 15 1.18 -19.68 1.85
CA GLN A 15 1.04 -18.95 3.10
C GLN A 15 -0.27 -18.17 3.21
N CYS A 16 -1.00 -18.05 2.12
CA CYS A 16 -2.19 -17.21 2.02
C CYS A 16 -3.45 -18.05 1.81
N SER A 17 -4.61 -17.44 1.94
CA SER A 17 -5.88 -18.01 1.53
C SER A 17 -6.54 -17.12 0.51
N CYS A 18 -7.13 -17.72 -0.53
CA CYS A 18 -7.78 -16.98 -1.61
C CYS A 18 -9.26 -17.32 -1.64
N SER A 19 -10.09 -16.29 -1.82
CA SER A 19 -11.54 -16.42 -1.98
C SER A 19 -11.96 -15.52 -3.14
N GLY A 20 -12.30 -16.11 -4.29
CA GLY A 20 -12.55 -15.33 -5.49
C GLY A 20 -11.33 -14.52 -5.91
N THR A 21 -11.46 -13.20 -5.95
CA THR A 21 -10.37 -12.27 -6.27
C THR A 21 -9.74 -11.66 -5.01
N ASP A 22 -10.11 -12.10 -3.82
CA ASP A 22 -9.56 -11.64 -2.55
C ASP A 22 -8.44 -12.57 -2.10
N VAL A 23 -7.27 -11.99 -1.83
CA VAL A 23 -6.08 -12.71 -1.36
C VAL A 23 -5.78 -12.26 0.06
N HIS A 24 -5.90 -13.19 1.01
CA HIS A 24 -5.70 -12.95 2.43
C HIS A 24 -4.35 -13.53 2.87
N CYS A 25 -3.39 -12.65 3.07
CA CYS A 25 -2.05 -12.99 3.56
C CYS A 25 -1.77 -12.37 4.94
N ASN A 26 -2.82 -11.90 5.62
CA ASN A 26 -2.70 -11.22 6.92
C ASN A 26 -2.38 -12.20 8.05
N SER A 27 -1.64 -11.71 9.05
CA SER A 27 -1.31 -12.46 10.28
C SER A 27 -0.64 -13.82 10.00
N LYS A 28 0.33 -13.84 9.09
CA LYS A 28 1.04 -15.07 8.66
C LYS A 28 2.52 -15.04 8.98
N SER A 29 2.99 -14.06 9.77
CA SER A 29 4.41 -13.88 10.09
C SER A 29 5.31 -13.77 8.85
N LEU A 30 4.79 -13.17 7.77
CA LEU A 30 5.54 -13.01 6.52
C LEU A 30 6.62 -11.95 6.69
N ALA A 31 7.84 -12.27 6.27
CA ALA A 31 8.95 -11.32 6.21
C ALA A 31 9.05 -10.60 4.86
N SER A 32 8.35 -11.10 3.85
CA SER A 32 8.32 -10.56 2.49
C SER A 32 7.01 -10.93 1.79
N VAL A 33 6.73 -10.27 0.68
CA VAL A 33 5.58 -10.62 -0.17
C VAL A 33 5.87 -11.96 -0.86
N PRO A 34 4.99 -12.96 -0.70
CA PRO A 34 5.21 -14.27 -1.33
C PRO A 34 5.05 -14.19 -2.85
N ALA A 35 5.78 -15.04 -3.56
CA ALA A 35 5.62 -15.22 -5.00
C ALA A 35 4.28 -15.90 -5.32
N GLY A 36 3.78 -15.73 -6.53
CA GLY A 36 2.63 -16.46 -7.04
C GLY A 36 1.28 -15.87 -6.66
N ILE A 37 1.22 -14.58 -6.31
CA ILE A 37 -0.07 -13.92 -6.12
C ILE A 37 -0.84 -13.93 -7.44
N PRO A 38 -2.12 -14.36 -7.44
CA PRO A 38 -2.93 -14.39 -8.65
C PRO A 38 -3.04 -13.02 -9.33
N THR A 39 -2.81 -12.97 -10.63
CA THR A 39 -2.83 -11.71 -11.39
C THR A 39 -4.21 -11.11 -11.53
N ASN A 40 -5.27 -11.87 -11.25
CA ASN A 40 -6.64 -11.38 -11.21
C ASN A 40 -7.07 -10.86 -9.83
N ALA A 41 -6.15 -10.78 -8.87
CA ALA A 41 -6.46 -10.29 -7.54
C ALA A 41 -7.00 -8.85 -7.60
N LYS A 42 -8.09 -8.59 -6.90
CA LYS A 42 -8.67 -7.26 -6.71
C LYS A 42 -8.44 -6.73 -5.30
N SER A 43 -8.28 -7.61 -4.33
CA SER A 43 -7.98 -7.27 -2.94
C SER A 43 -6.81 -8.09 -2.45
N LEU A 44 -5.85 -7.41 -1.81
CA LEU A 44 -4.63 -8.03 -1.30
C LEU A 44 -4.36 -7.50 0.10
N ASN A 45 -4.39 -8.41 1.09
CA ASN A 45 -4.25 -8.04 2.49
C ASN A 45 -3.00 -8.67 3.09
N PHE A 46 -2.03 -7.82 3.46
CA PHE A 46 -0.80 -8.19 4.19
C PHE A 46 -0.77 -7.65 5.62
N ASN A 47 -1.91 -7.24 6.17
CA ASN A 47 -1.99 -6.66 7.50
C ASN A 47 -1.40 -7.62 8.57
N TYR A 48 -0.70 -7.05 9.56
CA TYR A 48 -0.09 -7.81 10.67
C TYR A 48 0.90 -8.89 10.21
N ASN A 49 1.93 -8.47 9.49
CA ASN A 49 3.08 -9.29 9.17
C ASN A 49 4.37 -8.60 9.65
N GLN A 50 5.50 -9.06 9.18
CA GLN A 50 6.83 -8.56 9.55
C GLN A 50 7.60 -8.12 8.30
N ILE A 51 6.88 -7.58 7.32
CA ILE A 51 7.46 -7.17 6.04
C ILE A 51 8.29 -5.91 6.26
N THR A 52 9.58 -5.98 5.96
CA THR A 52 10.52 -4.86 6.16
C THR A 52 10.78 -4.08 4.89
N LYS A 53 10.62 -4.72 3.72
CA LYS A 53 10.83 -4.10 2.42
C LYS A 53 9.95 -4.75 1.36
N LEU A 54 9.70 -4.00 0.30
CA LEU A 54 9.08 -4.49 -0.93
C LEU A 54 10.15 -4.55 -2.02
N GLU A 55 10.13 -5.60 -2.84
CA GLU A 55 11.00 -5.66 -4.01
C GLU A 55 10.46 -4.74 -5.11
N PRO A 56 11.36 -4.09 -5.89
CA PRO A 56 10.92 -3.29 -7.03
C PRO A 56 10.06 -4.12 -7.99
N GLY A 57 8.94 -3.54 -8.44
CA GLY A 57 8.03 -4.22 -9.37
C GLY A 57 7.18 -5.33 -8.78
N VAL A 58 7.18 -5.51 -7.45
CA VAL A 58 6.50 -6.62 -6.79
C VAL A 58 4.99 -6.70 -7.09
N PHE A 59 4.36 -5.56 -7.36
CA PHE A 59 2.93 -5.49 -7.66
C PHE A 59 2.61 -5.24 -9.13
N ASP A 60 3.60 -5.19 -10.02
CA ASP A 60 3.41 -4.70 -11.39
C ASP A 60 2.42 -5.54 -12.22
N SER A 61 2.31 -6.83 -11.96
CA SER A 61 1.35 -7.70 -12.66
C SER A 61 -0.07 -7.64 -12.11
N LEU A 62 -0.28 -6.99 -10.95
CA LEU A 62 -1.58 -6.97 -10.25
C LEU A 62 -2.41 -5.77 -10.71
N THR A 63 -2.62 -5.62 -12.01
CA THR A 63 -3.22 -4.43 -12.62
C THR A 63 -4.71 -4.26 -12.32
N LEU A 64 -5.39 -5.28 -11.79
CA LEU A 64 -6.79 -5.22 -11.40
C LEU A 64 -7.00 -4.88 -9.93
N LEU A 65 -5.91 -4.67 -9.18
CA LEU A 65 -5.97 -4.45 -7.74
C LEU A 65 -6.72 -3.15 -7.42
N THR A 66 -7.69 -3.24 -6.51
CA THR A 66 -8.48 -2.10 -6.03
C THR A 66 -8.22 -1.80 -4.55
N TYR A 67 -7.78 -2.80 -3.78
CA TYR A 67 -7.49 -2.68 -2.35
C TYR A 67 -6.15 -3.33 -2.03
N LEU A 68 -5.26 -2.56 -1.40
CA LEU A 68 -3.95 -3.04 -0.95
C LEU A 68 -3.72 -2.61 0.49
N ASP A 69 -3.61 -3.58 1.38
CA ASP A 69 -3.35 -3.34 2.80
C ASP A 69 -1.94 -3.83 3.17
N LEU A 70 -1.07 -2.88 3.49
CA LEU A 70 0.29 -3.08 3.96
C LEU A 70 0.47 -2.58 5.40
N SER A 71 -0.63 -2.30 6.11
CA SER A 71 -0.57 -1.76 7.47
C SER A 71 -0.01 -2.79 8.47
N ASN A 72 0.45 -2.28 9.61
CA ASN A 72 0.99 -3.11 10.70
C ASN A 72 2.11 -4.06 10.21
N ASN A 73 3.08 -3.48 9.54
CA ASN A 73 4.32 -4.12 9.13
C ASN A 73 5.52 -3.31 9.63
N GLN A 74 6.68 -3.51 9.05
CA GLN A 74 7.92 -2.85 9.45
C GLN A 74 8.60 -2.20 8.24
N LEU A 75 7.79 -1.73 7.28
CA LEU A 75 8.31 -1.08 6.08
C LEU A 75 9.06 0.19 6.45
N THR A 76 10.32 0.31 6.00
CA THR A 76 11.16 1.49 6.23
C THR A 76 11.20 2.42 5.04
N ALA A 77 10.98 1.89 3.84
CA ALA A 77 10.96 2.64 2.60
C ALA A 77 10.09 1.91 1.56
N LEU A 78 9.67 2.63 0.54
CA LEU A 78 8.99 2.06 -0.62
C LEU A 78 9.91 2.17 -1.84
N PRO A 79 9.98 1.14 -2.70
CA PRO A 79 10.71 1.25 -3.95
C PRO A 79 10.10 2.31 -4.87
N GLU A 80 10.94 2.98 -5.64
CA GLU A 80 10.48 3.91 -6.66
C GLU A 80 9.57 3.19 -7.65
N GLY A 81 8.41 3.78 -7.94
CA GLY A 81 7.44 3.22 -8.89
C GLY A 81 6.69 1.99 -8.44
N VAL A 82 6.76 1.60 -7.17
CA VAL A 82 6.16 0.33 -6.68
C VAL A 82 4.65 0.24 -6.91
N PHE A 83 3.94 1.37 -6.94
CA PHE A 83 2.48 1.41 -7.16
C PHE A 83 2.08 1.86 -8.57
N ASP A 84 3.03 2.10 -9.48
CA ASP A 84 2.77 2.79 -10.74
C ASP A 84 1.80 2.04 -11.67
N LYS A 85 1.74 0.73 -11.58
CA LYS A 85 0.84 -0.10 -12.41
C LYS A 85 -0.56 -0.28 -11.81
N LEU A 86 -0.78 0.19 -10.58
CA LEU A 86 -2.02 -0.04 -9.85
C LEU A 86 -3.05 1.07 -10.14
N THR A 87 -3.37 1.27 -11.40
CA THR A 87 -4.21 2.39 -11.86
C THR A 87 -5.67 2.28 -11.41
N GLN A 88 -6.13 1.10 -10.98
CA GLN A 88 -7.47 0.87 -10.48
C GLN A 88 -7.58 0.89 -8.95
N LEU A 89 -6.45 1.12 -8.26
CA LEU A 89 -6.41 1.11 -6.80
C LEU A 89 -7.27 2.24 -6.23
N THR A 90 -8.19 1.88 -5.35
CA THR A 90 -9.07 2.83 -4.64
C THR A 90 -8.68 3.00 -3.18
N HIS A 91 -8.09 1.98 -2.56
CA HIS A 91 -7.71 1.97 -1.16
C HIS A 91 -6.27 1.52 -1.01
N LEU A 92 -5.45 2.36 -0.39
CA LEU A 92 -4.06 2.07 -0.06
C LEU A 92 -3.83 2.27 1.43
N VAL A 93 -3.52 1.19 2.15
CA VAL A 93 -3.41 1.20 3.61
C VAL A 93 -1.94 1.03 3.98
N LEU A 94 -1.33 2.09 4.53
CA LEU A 94 0.09 2.15 4.87
C LEU A 94 0.37 2.50 6.33
N TYR A 95 -0.66 2.62 7.18
CA TYR A 95 -0.46 3.02 8.58
C TYR A 95 0.29 1.96 9.39
N ASN A 96 0.88 2.39 10.50
CA ASN A 96 1.64 1.54 11.42
C ASN A 96 2.80 0.81 10.71
N ASN A 97 3.67 1.57 10.08
CA ASN A 97 4.93 1.14 9.53
C ASN A 97 6.08 2.02 10.06
N GLN A 98 7.21 2.00 9.42
CA GLN A 98 8.40 2.76 9.79
C GLN A 98 8.82 3.72 8.66
N LEU A 99 7.86 4.19 7.87
CA LEU A 99 8.14 5.03 6.72
C LEU A 99 8.54 6.44 7.16
N LYS A 100 9.63 6.97 6.60
CA LYS A 100 10.13 8.34 6.84
C LYS A 100 9.77 9.29 5.71
N SER A 101 9.60 8.77 4.51
CA SER A 101 9.19 9.48 3.31
C SER A 101 8.64 8.48 2.29
N VAL A 102 8.14 8.99 1.17
CA VAL A 102 7.78 8.17 0.01
C VAL A 102 8.57 8.68 -1.20
N PRO A 103 8.86 7.81 -2.19
CA PRO A 103 9.56 8.26 -3.40
C PRO A 103 8.77 9.35 -4.12
N ARG A 104 9.48 10.26 -4.76
CA ARG A 104 8.86 11.28 -5.59
C ARG A 104 8.01 10.60 -6.68
N GLY A 105 6.76 11.05 -6.82
CA GLY A 105 5.82 10.48 -7.77
C GLY A 105 5.14 9.19 -7.32
N ALA A 106 5.34 8.74 -6.10
CA ALA A 106 4.87 7.43 -5.61
C ALA A 106 3.37 7.18 -5.85
N PHE A 107 2.54 8.22 -5.78
CA PHE A 107 1.09 8.11 -5.89
C PHE A 107 0.53 8.75 -7.17
N ASP A 108 1.39 9.23 -8.07
CA ASP A 108 0.94 10.02 -9.23
C ASP A 108 0.07 9.24 -10.21
N ASN A 109 0.27 7.92 -10.31
CA ASN A 109 -0.49 7.05 -11.22
C ASN A 109 -1.74 6.45 -10.59
N LEU A 110 -2.02 6.73 -9.31
CA LEU A 110 -3.19 6.20 -8.60
C LEU A 110 -4.42 7.06 -8.89
N LYS A 111 -4.89 7.03 -10.14
CA LYS A 111 -5.96 7.91 -10.63
C LYS A 111 -7.33 7.62 -10.02
N SER A 112 -7.53 6.41 -9.50
CA SER A 112 -8.79 5.97 -8.90
C SER A 112 -8.79 6.03 -7.38
N LEU A 113 -7.69 6.50 -6.75
CA LEU A 113 -7.53 6.47 -5.31
C LEU A 113 -8.55 7.38 -4.61
N THR A 114 -9.28 6.80 -3.66
CA THR A 114 -10.28 7.50 -2.85
C THR A 114 -9.95 7.49 -1.36
N HIS A 115 -9.13 6.54 -0.92
CA HIS A 115 -8.78 6.35 0.48
C HIS A 115 -7.30 5.98 0.61
N ILE A 116 -6.56 6.74 1.42
CA ILE A 116 -5.19 6.40 1.81
C ILE A 116 -5.02 6.61 3.31
N TRP A 117 -4.37 5.66 3.99
CA TRP A 117 -4.06 5.76 5.42
C TRP A 117 -2.55 5.84 5.59
N LEU A 118 -2.08 6.95 6.14
CA LEU A 118 -0.66 7.29 6.26
C LEU A 118 -0.22 7.50 7.72
N PHE A 119 -1.13 7.42 8.69
CA PHE A 119 -0.82 7.73 10.09
C PHE A 119 0.06 6.66 10.75
N ASN A 120 0.64 7.00 11.89
CA ASN A 120 1.56 6.13 12.65
C ASN A 120 2.74 5.62 11.80
N ASN A 121 3.37 6.56 11.11
CA ASN A 121 4.68 6.41 10.50
C ASN A 121 5.60 7.54 10.98
N PRO A 122 6.90 7.29 11.13
CA PRO A 122 7.83 8.32 11.62
C PRO A 122 8.26 9.26 10.49
N TRP A 123 7.32 9.98 9.88
CA TRP A 123 7.61 10.90 8.78
C TRP A 123 8.68 11.91 9.16
N ASP A 124 9.75 12.00 8.38
CA ASP A 124 10.90 12.86 8.63
C ASP A 124 10.71 14.22 7.95
N CYS A 125 10.11 15.14 8.67
CA CYS A 125 9.82 16.48 8.15
C CYS A 125 11.05 17.41 8.14
N ALA A 126 12.17 17.00 8.71
CA ALA A 126 13.44 17.73 8.63
C ALA A 126 14.18 17.45 7.31
N CYS A 127 13.82 16.39 6.60
CA CYS A 127 14.42 16.01 5.32
C CYS A 127 13.58 16.57 4.17
N SER A 128 14.24 17.11 3.14
CA SER A 128 13.56 17.64 1.94
C SER A 128 12.80 16.56 1.16
N ASP A 129 13.12 15.29 1.34
CA ASP A 129 12.42 14.17 0.72
C ASP A 129 10.94 14.11 1.13
N ILE A 130 10.56 14.73 2.23
CA ILE A 130 9.16 14.80 2.68
C ILE A 130 8.30 15.71 1.79
N LEU A 131 8.89 16.60 1.02
CA LEU A 131 8.15 17.63 0.29
C LEU A 131 7.16 17.07 -0.75
N TYR A 132 7.51 15.96 -1.39
CA TYR A 132 6.56 15.31 -2.30
C TYR A 132 5.28 14.91 -1.54
N LEU A 133 5.42 14.21 -0.41
CA LEU A 133 4.27 13.77 0.39
C LEU A 133 3.47 14.95 0.93
N SER A 134 4.15 15.98 1.43
CA SER A 134 3.50 17.20 1.92
C SER A 134 2.62 17.83 0.85
N ARG A 135 3.16 18.04 -0.35
CA ARG A 135 2.43 18.63 -1.47
C ARG A 135 1.31 17.72 -1.95
N TRP A 136 1.56 16.41 -2.02
CA TRP A 136 0.55 15.46 -2.45
C TRP A 136 -0.67 15.47 -1.53
N ILE A 137 -0.46 15.46 -0.20
CA ILE A 137 -1.57 15.53 0.77
C ILE A 137 -2.33 16.87 0.61
N SER A 138 -1.61 17.98 0.44
CA SER A 138 -2.23 19.30 0.26
C SER A 138 -3.09 19.37 -1.01
N GLN A 139 -2.72 18.62 -2.05
CA GLN A 139 -3.46 18.57 -3.32
C GLN A 139 -4.59 17.53 -3.31
N HIS A 140 -4.59 16.59 -2.37
CA HIS A 140 -5.55 15.49 -2.27
C HIS A 140 -6.13 15.36 -0.86
N PRO A 141 -6.59 16.45 -0.24
CA PRO A 141 -6.97 16.37 1.18
C PRO A 141 -8.19 15.47 1.44
N GLY A 142 -9.04 15.27 0.44
CA GLY A 142 -10.25 14.46 0.56
C GLY A 142 -10.02 12.95 0.54
N VAL A 143 -8.80 12.48 0.27
CA VAL A 143 -8.51 11.04 0.22
C VAL A 143 -7.75 10.54 1.44
N VAL A 144 -7.19 11.43 2.27
CA VAL A 144 -6.43 11.04 3.46
C VAL A 144 -7.37 10.74 4.61
N ARG A 145 -7.25 9.56 5.19
CA ARG A 145 -8.20 9.00 6.16
C ARG A 145 -7.56 8.77 7.51
N LYS A 146 -8.35 8.93 8.57
CA LYS A 146 -8.00 8.49 9.91
C LYS A 146 -8.61 7.12 10.22
N SER A 147 -8.34 6.59 11.43
CA SER A 147 -8.69 5.22 11.81
C SER A 147 -10.18 4.88 11.69
N ASP A 148 -11.07 5.87 11.79
CA ASP A 148 -12.53 5.70 11.67
C ASP A 148 -13.04 5.88 10.22
N TRP A 149 -12.14 5.92 9.23
CA TRP A 149 -12.41 6.10 7.80
C TRP A 149 -12.81 7.52 7.39
N ASN A 150 -12.98 8.44 8.33
CA ASN A 150 -13.29 9.82 8.01
C ASN A 150 -12.07 10.53 7.41
N VAL A 151 -12.34 11.54 6.59
CA VAL A 151 -11.31 12.39 6.00
C VAL A 151 -10.61 13.18 7.09
N ASP A 152 -9.28 13.07 7.15
CA ASP A 152 -8.44 13.91 8.00
C ASP A 152 -7.04 14.02 7.40
N PRO A 153 -6.78 15.05 6.59
CA PRO A 153 -5.45 15.22 5.96
C PRO A 153 -4.35 15.53 6.97
N ASP A 154 -4.68 15.83 8.23
CA ASP A 154 -3.71 16.09 9.30
C ASP A 154 -3.26 14.83 10.03
N GLN A 155 -3.77 13.65 9.68
CA GLN A 155 -3.40 12.40 10.35
C GLN A 155 -1.97 11.92 10.02
N ALA A 156 -1.41 12.30 8.88
CA ALA A 156 0.02 12.09 8.62
C ALA A 156 0.79 13.17 9.39
N ARG A 157 1.52 12.75 10.41
CA ARG A 157 2.20 13.63 11.37
C ARG A 157 3.71 13.48 11.30
N CYS A 158 4.41 14.60 11.45
CA CYS A 158 5.87 14.62 11.54
C CYS A 158 6.34 13.95 12.81
N SER A 159 7.40 13.13 12.71
CA SER A 159 8.06 12.53 13.85
C SER A 159 8.71 13.64 14.70
N GLY A 160 8.59 13.52 16.00
CA GLY A 160 9.17 14.45 16.97
C GLY A 160 8.32 15.69 17.24
N THR A 161 7.90 16.42 16.22
CA THR A 161 7.11 17.65 16.39
C THR A 161 5.61 17.41 16.45
N ASN A 162 5.14 16.28 15.92
CA ASN A 162 3.73 15.94 15.79
C ASN A 162 2.91 16.99 14.99
N THR A 163 3.56 17.76 14.13
CA THR A 163 2.88 18.68 13.22
C THR A 163 2.38 17.94 11.99
N PRO A 164 1.30 18.39 11.33
CA PRO A 164 0.83 17.74 10.12
C PRO A 164 1.88 17.80 9.00
N VAL A 165 2.10 16.69 8.32
CA VAL A 165 3.06 16.64 7.20
C VAL A 165 2.70 17.65 6.12
N ARG A 166 1.41 17.84 5.84
CA ARG A 166 0.97 18.77 4.80
C ARG A 166 1.34 20.25 5.08
N ALA A 167 1.65 20.58 6.33
CA ALA A 167 2.06 21.93 6.71
C ALA A 167 3.53 22.23 6.42
N VAL A 168 4.31 21.24 6.04
CA VAL A 168 5.74 21.39 5.72
C VAL A 168 5.88 22.04 4.34
N THR A 169 6.69 23.09 4.27
CA THR A 169 6.96 23.85 3.03
C THR A 169 8.46 23.96 2.76
#